data_96bdf644639ac25fed68c7910fcf2b3f
#
_entry.id   96bdf644639ac25fed68c7910fcf2b3f
#
_cell.length_a   1.000
_cell.length_b   1.000
_cell.length_c   1.000
_cell.angle_alpha   90.00
_cell.angle_beta   90.00
_cell.angle_gamma   90.00
#
_symmetry.space_group_name_H-M   'P 1'
#
loop_
_entity.id
_entity.type
_entity.pdbx_description
1 polymer ?
#
loop_
_entity_poly.entity_id
_entity_poly.type
_entity_poly.pdbx_seq_one_letter_code
_entity_poly.pdbx_strand_id
1 'polypeptide(L)'
;MPRLRWSQRALLDVSRLYDFLAPKSPEAAQRAVKAIRQAVKGLAKHPEIGRPVEELPPEFREWVIDFGHGAYLALYHYDGKQVVILAVRHGREAGY
;
A
#
# COMPACT_ATOMS: atom_id res chain seq x y z
N MET A 1 12.69 9.83 -12.24
CA MET A 1 11.65 9.15 -11.41
C MET A 1 12.06 7.72 -11.16
N PRO A 2 11.96 7.24 -9.91
CA PRO A 2 12.22 5.83 -9.66
C PRO A 2 11.17 4.95 -10.33
N ARG A 3 11.58 3.74 -10.65
CA ARG A 3 10.67 2.73 -11.16
C ARG A 3 9.74 2.29 -10.04
N LEU A 4 8.49 1.99 -10.38
CA LEU A 4 7.50 1.48 -9.44
C LEU A 4 7.13 0.06 -9.82
N ARG A 5 7.27 -0.86 -8.86
CA ARG A 5 6.89 -2.26 -9.05
C ARG A 5 6.01 -2.73 -7.91
N TRP A 6 5.11 -3.64 -8.24
CA TRP A 6 4.27 -4.33 -7.27
C TRP A 6 4.76 -5.76 -7.13
N SER A 7 5.01 -6.21 -5.92
CA SER A 7 5.26 -7.63 -5.67
C SER A 7 3.97 -8.42 -5.92
N GLN A 8 4.11 -9.71 -6.17
CA GLN A 8 2.95 -10.57 -6.30
C GLN A 8 2.11 -10.56 -5.02
N ARG A 9 2.75 -10.58 -3.86
CA ARG A 9 2.04 -10.50 -2.59
C ARG A 9 1.21 -9.24 -2.48
N ALA A 10 1.77 -8.09 -2.85
CA ALA A 10 1.04 -6.83 -2.77
C ALA A 10 -0.18 -6.82 -3.68
N LEU A 11 -0.06 -7.38 -4.89
CA LEU A 11 -1.21 -7.53 -5.80
C LEU A 11 -2.28 -8.43 -5.21
N LEU A 12 -1.88 -9.55 -4.60
CA LEU A 12 -2.82 -10.46 -3.93
C LEU A 12 -3.47 -9.79 -2.72
N ASP A 13 -2.72 -8.97 -1.98
CA ASP A 13 -3.28 -8.22 -0.87
C ASP A 13 -4.39 -7.26 -1.33
N VAL A 14 -4.17 -6.53 -2.42
CA VAL A 14 -5.18 -5.62 -2.97
C VAL A 14 -6.42 -6.40 -3.38
N SER A 15 -6.25 -7.55 -4.03
CA SER A 15 -7.36 -8.42 -4.42
C SER A 15 -8.14 -8.91 -3.20
N ARG A 16 -7.45 -9.32 -2.16
CA ARG A 16 -8.07 -9.77 -0.90
C ARG A 16 -8.88 -8.64 -0.25
N LEU A 17 -8.31 -7.45 -0.22
CA LEU A 17 -9.01 -6.29 0.36
C LEU A 17 -10.25 -5.92 -0.45
N TYR A 18 -10.16 -6.02 -1.78
CA TYR A 18 -11.33 -5.82 -2.65
C TYR A 18 -12.41 -6.86 -2.33
N ASP A 19 -12.04 -8.12 -2.26
CA ASP A 19 -12.97 -9.22 -2.02
C ASP A 19 -13.66 -9.11 -0.67
N PHE A 20 -13.00 -8.52 0.32
CA PHE A 20 -13.60 -8.29 1.63
C PHE A 20 -14.72 -7.27 1.57
N LEU A 21 -14.56 -6.20 0.77
CA LEU A 21 -15.54 -5.12 0.68
C LEU A 21 -16.63 -5.36 -0.34
N ALA A 22 -16.34 -6.05 -1.44
CA ALA A 22 -17.24 -6.16 -2.58
C ALA A 22 -18.62 -6.75 -2.23
N PRO A 23 -18.74 -7.77 -1.36
CA PRO A 23 -20.06 -8.30 -0.99
C PRO A 23 -20.94 -7.28 -0.27
N LYS A 24 -20.33 -6.35 0.45
CA LYS A 24 -21.06 -5.30 1.18
C LYS A 24 -21.34 -4.10 0.30
N SER A 25 -20.37 -3.69 -0.51
CA SER A 25 -20.48 -2.54 -1.40
C SER A 25 -19.43 -2.62 -2.49
N PRO A 26 -19.83 -3.03 -3.71
CA PRO A 26 -18.90 -3.02 -4.85
C PRO A 26 -18.28 -1.65 -5.11
N GLU A 27 -19.05 -0.58 -4.93
CA GLU A 27 -18.56 0.79 -5.13
C GLU A 27 -17.47 1.14 -4.12
N ALA A 28 -17.64 0.75 -2.85
CA ALA A 28 -16.62 0.99 -1.83
C ALA A 28 -15.36 0.20 -2.14
N ALA A 29 -15.50 -1.06 -2.60
CA ALA A 29 -14.37 -1.87 -2.99
C ALA A 29 -13.58 -1.22 -4.13
N GLN A 30 -14.26 -0.70 -5.14
CA GLN A 30 -13.62 -0.01 -6.27
C GLN A 30 -12.91 1.27 -5.81
N ARG A 31 -13.54 2.05 -4.93
CA ARG A 31 -12.91 3.26 -4.40
C ARG A 31 -11.68 2.95 -3.55
N ALA A 32 -11.72 1.88 -2.78
CA ALA A 32 -10.58 1.46 -1.97
C ALA A 32 -9.38 1.11 -2.84
N VAL A 33 -9.59 0.30 -3.87
CA VAL A 33 -8.52 -0.08 -4.80
C VAL A 33 -7.96 1.16 -5.50
N LYS A 34 -8.83 2.07 -5.95
CA LYS A 34 -8.41 3.31 -6.58
C LYS A 34 -7.55 4.15 -5.63
N ALA A 35 -7.98 4.29 -4.37
CA ALA A 35 -7.24 5.05 -3.37
C ALA A 35 -5.84 4.46 -3.13
N ILE A 36 -5.75 3.15 -3.01
CA ILE A 36 -4.47 2.47 -2.83
C ILE A 36 -3.57 2.70 -4.04
N ARG A 37 -4.09 2.52 -5.25
CA ARG A 37 -3.30 2.67 -6.47
C ARG A 37 -2.82 4.10 -6.68
N GLN A 38 -3.66 5.09 -6.40
CA GLN A 38 -3.26 6.50 -6.52
C GLN A 38 -2.19 6.87 -5.50
N ALA A 39 -2.33 6.40 -4.27
CA ALA A 39 -1.34 6.65 -3.22
C ALA A 39 0.01 6.02 -3.59
N VAL A 40 -0.01 4.80 -4.12
CA VAL A 40 1.21 4.11 -4.54
C VAL A 40 1.90 4.85 -5.69
N LYS A 41 1.14 5.40 -6.63
CA LYS A 41 1.73 6.24 -7.69
C LYS A 41 2.46 7.44 -7.11
N GLY A 42 1.94 8.02 -6.04
CA GLY A 42 2.60 9.12 -5.34
C GLY A 42 3.95 8.74 -4.76
N LEU A 43 4.13 7.49 -4.38
CA LEU A 43 5.42 7.01 -3.88
C LEU A 43 6.51 7.02 -4.95
N ALA A 44 6.16 6.87 -6.23
CA ALA A 44 7.14 7.00 -7.31
C ALA A 44 7.66 8.42 -7.44
N LYS A 45 6.85 9.42 -7.06
CA LYS A 45 7.26 10.82 -7.09
C LYS A 45 7.97 11.24 -5.80
N HIS A 46 7.59 10.65 -4.67
CA HIS A 46 8.12 10.98 -3.36
C HIS A 46 8.46 9.70 -2.59
N PRO A 47 9.52 8.98 -3.01
CA PRO A 47 9.79 7.64 -2.48
C PRO A 47 10.18 7.61 -1.00
N GLU A 48 10.58 8.74 -0.43
CA GLU A 48 10.98 8.82 0.96
C GLU A 48 9.87 9.35 1.88
N ILE A 49 8.64 9.53 1.34
CA ILE A 49 7.55 10.12 2.11
C ILE A 49 7.01 9.18 3.20
N GLY A 50 7.16 7.87 3.02
CA GLY A 50 6.71 6.91 4.00
C GLY A 50 7.54 6.96 5.28
N ARG A 51 6.93 6.51 6.37
CA ARG A 51 7.60 6.47 7.68
C ARG A 51 8.50 5.24 7.77
N PRO A 52 9.58 5.31 8.54
CA PRO A 52 10.38 4.12 8.82
C PRO A 52 9.55 3.05 9.51
N VAL A 53 9.91 1.80 9.29
CA VAL A 53 9.28 0.66 9.96
C VAL A 53 10.22 0.17 11.03
N GLU A 54 9.71 0.12 12.27
CA GLU A 54 10.48 -0.34 13.41
C GLU A 54 11.01 -1.76 13.14
N GLU A 55 12.25 -2.00 13.50
CA GLU A 55 12.95 -3.28 13.35
C GLU A 55 13.32 -3.65 11.92
N LEU A 56 13.03 -2.79 10.94
CA LEU A 56 13.49 -3.02 9.57
C LEU A 56 14.56 -2.00 9.17
N PRO A 57 15.42 -2.36 8.20
CA PRO A 57 16.41 -1.41 7.68
C PRO A 57 15.77 -0.16 7.08
N PRO A 58 16.55 0.95 6.95
CA PRO A 58 16.00 2.24 6.48
C PRO A 58 15.38 2.23 5.09
N GLU A 59 15.75 1.25 4.25
CA GLU A 59 15.19 1.12 2.91
C GLU A 59 13.72 0.74 2.91
N PHE A 60 13.23 0.19 4.02
CA PHE A 60 11.83 -0.20 4.18
C PHE A 60 11.06 0.94 4.82
N ARG A 61 9.91 1.27 4.22
CA ARG A 61 9.03 2.33 4.69
C ARG A 61 7.58 1.89 4.59
N GLU A 62 6.74 2.58 5.31
CA GLU A 62 5.31 2.33 5.33
C GLU A 62 4.57 3.62 5.04
N TRP A 63 3.61 3.56 4.11
CA TRP A 63 2.78 4.71 3.78
C TRP A 63 1.35 4.47 4.24
N VAL A 64 0.80 5.44 4.97
CA VAL A 64 -0.57 5.38 5.48
C VAL A 64 -1.49 6.02 4.46
N ILE A 65 -2.51 5.30 4.05
CA ILE A 65 -3.47 5.70 3.02
C ILE A 65 -4.83 5.81 3.67
N ASP A 66 -5.28 7.03 3.96
CA ASP A 66 -6.59 7.24 4.58
C ASP A 66 -7.71 6.84 3.62
N PHE A 67 -8.70 6.11 4.14
CA PHE A 67 -9.87 5.71 3.39
C PHE A 67 -11.04 5.46 4.34
N GLY A 68 -12.15 6.17 4.11
CA GLY A 68 -13.31 6.06 4.98
C GLY A 68 -12.96 6.44 6.41
N HIS A 69 -13.32 5.59 7.36
CA HIS A 69 -13.03 5.80 8.79
C HIS A 69 -11.74 5.11 9.25
N GLY A 70 -10.96 4.61 8.33
CA GLY A 70 -9.73 3.89 8.65
C GLY A 70 -8.62 4.23 7.67
N ALA A 71 -7.69 3.30 7.54
CA ALA A 71 -6.56 3.49 6.66
C ALA A 71 -6.08 2.15 6.12
N TYR A 72 -5.46 2.18 4.95
CA TYR A 72 -4.63 1.10 4.45
C TYR A 72 -3.18 1.44 4.69
N LEU A 73 -2.35 0.43 4.83
CA LEU A 73 -0.92 0.59 5.02
C LEU A 73 -0.21 -0.13 3.88
N ALA A 74 0.70 0.57 3.21
CA ALA A 74 1.52 -0.01 2.16
C ALA A 74 2.96 -0.09 2.64
N LEU A 75 3.47 -1.31 2.75
CA LEU A 75 4.87 -1.56 3.06
C LEU A 75 5.64 -1.57 1.75
N TYR A 76 6.70 -0.78 1.67
CA TYR A 76 7.49 -0.71 0.45
C TYR A 76 8.99 -0.62 0.75
N HIS A 77 9.77 -0.95 -0.26
CA HIS A 77 11.24 -0.87 -0.25
C HIS A 77 11.68 0.11 -1.31
N TYR A 78 12.58 1.02 -0.93
CA TYR A 78 13.17 1.98 -1.86
C TYR A 78 14.69 1.91 -1.74
N ASP A 79 15.37 1.56 -2.83
CA ASP A 79 16.83 1.39 -2.87
C ASP A 79 17.56 2.56 -3.52
N GLY A 80 16.86 3.66 -3.77
CA GLY A 80 17.41 4.82 -4.49
C GLY A 80 17.15 4.78 -5.98
N LYS A 81 16.69 3.67 -6.53
CA LYS A 81 16.44 3.49 -7.97
C LYS A 81 15.02 3.04 -8.27
N GLN A 82 14.45 2.18 -7.42
CA GLN A 82 13.09 1.71 -7.63
C GLN A 82 12.35 1.57 -6.30
N VAL A 83 11.05 1.72 -6.40
CA VAL A 83 10.10 1.49 -5.31
C VAL A 83 9.41 0.17 -5.58
N VAL A 84 9.46 -0.75 -4.62
CA VAL A 84 8.76 -2.03 -4.70
C VAL A 84 7.72 -2.08 -3.59
N ILE A 85 6.44 -2.22 -3.98
CA ILE A 85 5.37 -2.40 -3.01
C ILE A 85 5.37 -3.86 -2.58
N LEU A 86 5.61 -4.11 -1.31
CA LEU A 86 5.84 -5.45 -0.78
C LEU A 86 4.56 -6.06 -0.23
N ALA A 87 3.71 -5.26 0.40
CA ALA A 87 2.49 -5.74 1.03
C ALA A 87 1.54 -4.58 1.27
N VAL A 88 0.24 -4.87 1.31
CA VAL A 88 -0.79 -3.88 1.66
C VAL A 88 -1.73 -4.53 2.66
N ARG A 89 -2.10 -3.78 3.70
CA ARG A 89 -3.07 -4.27 4.67
C ARG A 89 -4.00 -3.16 5.12
N HIS A 90 -5.13 -3.54 5.70
CA HIS A 90 -5.97 -2.59 6.42
C HIS A 90 -5.36 -2.34 7.80
N GLY A 91 -5.53 -1.12 8.31
CA GLY A 91 -4.95 -0.75 9.60
C GLY A 91 -5.44 -1.58 10.78
N ARG A 92 -6.61 -2.24 10.65
CA ARG A 92 -7.16 -3.10 11.70
C ARG A 92 -6.64 -4.53 11.65
N GLU A 93 -5.94 -4.91 10.59
CA GLU A 93 -5.34 -6.24 10.53
C GLU A 93 -4.13 -6.33 11.44
N ALA A 94 -3.81 -7.54 11.91
CA ALA A 94 -2.77 -7.74 12.91
C ALA A 94 -1.34 -7.66 12.39
N GLY A 95 -1.13 -7.28 11.17
CA GLY A 95 0.18 -7.15 10.56
C GLY A 95 0.17 -7.59 9.10
N TYR A 96 1.32 -7.63 8.52
CA TYR A 96 1.46 -8.01 7.11
C TYR A 96 1.44 -9.54 6.90
#